data_6bd7f824169afb7533644e6bc7c5c75e
#
_entry.id   6bd7f824169afb7533644e6bc7c5c75e
#
_cell.length_a   1.000
_cell.length_b   1.000
_cell.length_c   1.000
_cell.angle_alpha   90.00
_cell.angle_beta   90.00
_cell.angle_gamma   90.00
#
_symmetry.space_group_name_H-M   'P 1'
#
loop_
_entity.id
_entity.type
_entity.pdbx_description
1 polymer ?
#
loop_
_entity_poly.entity_id
_entity_poly.type
_entity_poly.pdbx_seq_one_letter_code
_entity_poly.pdbx_strand_id
1 'polypeptide(L)'
;MSKRLIAVLVSALVLVAVVGVATVLVLDQTEARALPGAETALESGDGVTVETEPWYSFVPDDPASTGFVFYPGARVDPTAYAPTARGIAEDGFLTVIVPMPFGIAALGSERADEVMEAYPGIDKWVIGGHSIGGAMAVQYTDDHTDIVDGIALWGAYPSPDDDISDTTIPTVSVYGSEDGLSSVEEIEDTAQYLPQGTEFVEVEGGNHTNFGLYETQDGDGVATIPPEEQQLQAMTATLALLETVEGT
;
A
#
# COMPACT_ATOMS: atom_id res chain seq x y z
N MET A 1 -9.04 33.04 -37.73
CA MET A 1 -9.95 32.62 -36.65
C MET A 1 -10.77 33.80 -36.19
N SER A 2 -12.09 33.72 -36.08
CA SER A 2 -12.91 34.86 -35.67
C SER A 2 -12.74 35.17 -34.17
N LYS A 3 -12.87 36.45 -33.78
CA LYS A 3 -12.77 36.85 -32.36
C LYS A 3 -13.74 36.09 -31.45
N ARG A 4 -14.91 35.68 -31.99
CA ARG A 4 -15.90 34.88 -31.28
C ARG A 4 -15.39 33.44 -31.03
N LEU A 5 -14.71 32.81 -32.00
CA LEU A 5 -14.15 31.47 -31.84
C LEU A 5 -13.02 31.47 -30.82
N ILE A 6 -12.16 32.50 -30.82
CA ILE A 6 -11.11 32.65 -29.81
C ILE A 6 -11.73 32.80 -28.41
N ALA A 7 -12.76 33.63 -28.25
CA ALA A 7 -13.43 33.83 -26.97
C ALA A 7 -14.04 32.52 -26.45
N VAL A 8 -14.70 31.70 -27.31
CA VAL A 8 -15.26 30.41 -26.94
C VAL A 8 -14.17 29.43 -26.50
N LEU A 9 -13.06 29.37 -27.25
CA LEU A 9 -11.93 28.47 -26.89
C LEU A 9 -11.28 28.89 -25.57
N VAL A 10 -11.10 30.18 -25.33
CA VAL A 10 -10.56 30.71 -24.07
C VAL A 10 -11.51 30.40 -22.90
N SER A 11 -12.83 30.59 -23.10
CA SER A 11 -13.81 30.28 -22.06
C SER A 11 -13.87 28.79 -21.75
N ALA A 12 -13.77 27.91 -22.76
CA ALA A 12 -13.70 26.47 -22.57
C ALA A 12 -12.44 26.06 -21.82
N LEU A 13 -11.28 26.64 -22.14
CA LEU A 13 -10.02 26.38 -21.46
C LEU A 13 -10.07 26.83 -19.98
N VAL A 14 -10.64 27.99 -19.71
CA VAL A 14 -10.83 28.49 -18.34
C VAL A 14 -11.77 27.58 -17.54
N LEU A 15 -12.87 27.13 -18.17
CA LEU A 15 -13.79 26.21 -17.51
C LEU A 15 -13.11 24.87 -17.16
N VAL A 16 -12.35 24.31 -18.08
CA VAL A 16 -11.57 23.07 -17.83
C VAL A 16 -10.58 23.28 -16.70
N ALA A 17 -9.86 24.42 -16.68
CA ALA A 17 -8.92 24.73 -15.60
C ALA A 17 -9.63 24.89 -14.25
N VAL A 18 -10.78 25.57 -14.19
CA VAL A 18 -11.57 25.74 -12.96
C VAL A 18 -12.12 24.41 -12.47
N VAL A 19 -12.66 23.57 -13.37
CA VAL A 19 -13.13 22.23 -13.01
C VAL A 19 -11.96 21.38 -12.53
N GLY A 20 -10.81 21.41 -13.20
CA GLY A 20 -9.61 20.69 -12.78
C GLY A 20 -9.15 21.09 -11.38
N VAL A 21 -9.04 22.40 -11.10
CA VAL A 21 -8.67 22.91 -9.77
C VAL A 21 -9.70 22.51 -8.71
N ALA A 22 -11.01 22.64 -9.02
CA ALA A 22 -12.07 22.23 -8.09
C ALA A 22 -12.01 20.73 -7.78
N THR A 23 -11.75 19.90 -8.80
CA THR A 23 -11.58 18.44 -8.62
C THR A 23 -10.40 18.15 -7.71
N VAL A 24 -9.23 18.75 -7.95
CA VAL A 24 -8.04 18.57 -7.10
C VAL A 24 -8.32 18.99 -5.66
N LEU A 25 -8.99 20.13 -5.44
CA LEU A 25 -9.33 20.59 -4.09
C LEU A 25 -10.33 19.67 -3.38
N VAL A 26 -11.30 19.10 -4.10
CA VAL A 26 -12.24 18.12 -3.53
C VAL A 26 -11.50 16.84 -3.18
N LEU A 27 -10.63 16.37 -4.06
CA LEU A 27 -9.80 15.20 -3.80
C LEU A 27 -8.90 15.40 -2.58
N ASP A 28 -8.23 16.54 -2.43
CA ASP A 28 -7.41 16.88 -1.26
C ASP A 28 -8.23 16.90 0.05
N GLN A 29 -9.46 17.42 0.02
CA GLN A 29 -10.33 17.47 1.18
C GLN A 29 -10.93 16.12 1.62
N THR A 30 -10.85 15.10 0.76
CA THR A 30 -11.37 13.76 1.03
C THR A 30 -10.26 12.75 1.36
N GLU A 31 -9.03 13.18 1.47
CA GLU A 31 -7.91 12.33 1.90
C GLU A 31 -7.98 12.07 3.41
N ALA A 32 -7.88 10.81 3.80
CA ALA A 32 -7.77 10.42 5.20
C ALA A 32 -6.35 10.74 5.69
N ARG A 33 -6.24 11.72 6.57
CA ARG A 33 -4.96 12.26 7.03
C ARG A 33 -4.31 11.36 8.06
N ALA A 34 -2.99 11.29 7.99
CA ALA A 34 -2.22 10.65 9.04
C ALA A 34 -2.42 11.34 10.39
N LEU A 35 -2.51 10.54 11.45
CA LEU A 35 -2.60 11.02 12.82
C LEU A 35 -1.24 11.48 13.36
N PRO A 36 -1.22 12.37 14.37
CA PRO A 36 0.00 12.74 15.07
C PRO A 36 0.76 11.50 15.57
N GLY A 37 2.06 11.44 15.28
CA GLY A 37 2.93 10.29 15.59
C GLY A 37 3.43 9.59 14.34
N ALA A 38 2.69 9.59 13.24
CA ALA A 38 3.18 9.06 11.97
C ALA A 38 4.43 9.83 11.48
N GLU A 39 4.45 11.15 11.66
CA GLU A 39 5.56 12.01 11.26
C GLU A 39 6.88 11.70 11.98
N THR A 40 6.85 11.19 13.21
CA THR A 40 8.07 10.82 13.95
C THR A 40 8.78 9.64 13.33
N ALA A 41 8.06 8.77 12.66
CA ALA A 41 8.63 7.64 11.93
C ALA A 41 9.39 8.07 10.67
N LEU A 42 9.22 9.31 10.20
CA LEU A 42 9.94 9.88 9.05
C LEU A 42 11.29 10.49 9.42
N GLU A 43 11.67 10.50 10.70
CA GLU A 43 12.98 10.98 11.11
C GLU A 43 14.03 9.88 10.92
N SER A 44 15.17 10.17 10.27
CA SER A 44 16.29 9.23 10.18
C SER A 44 16.91 8.99 11.55
N GLY A 45 17.29 7.75 11.85
CA GLY A 45 17.89 7.35 13.11
C GLY A 45 17.74 5.85 13.37
N ASP A 46 18.35 5.36 14.42
CA ASP A 46 18.29 3.96 14.87
C ASP A 46 18.63 2.92 13.78
N GLY A 47 19.62 3.25 12.91
CA GLY A 47 20.07 2.36 11.84
C GLY A 47 19.23 2.44 10.57
N VAL A 48 18.26 3.37 10.48
CA VAL A 48 17.42 3.59 9.30
C VAL A 48 17.55 5.02 8.79
N THR A 49 17.90 5.16 7.52
CA THR A 49 17.84 6.43 6.79
C THR A 49 16.48 6.55 6.11
N VAL A 50 15.78 7.68 6.31
CA VAL A 50 14.49 7.94 5.68
C VAL A 50 14.63 9.01 4.61
N GLU A 51 14.15 8.69 3.40
CA GLU A 51 14.03 9.59 2.26
C GLU A 51 12.53 9.79 1.96
N THR A 52 12.10 11.02 1.69
CA THR A 52 10.67 11.33 1.51
C THR A 52 10.30 11.72 0.08
N GLU A 53 11.26 11.73 -0.84
CA GLU A 53 11.07 12.06 -2.26
C GLU A 53 11.86 11.10 -3.14
N PRO A 54 11.32 10.58 -4.23
CA PRO A 54 9.96 10.78 -4.76
C PRO A 54 8.90 9.88 -4.08
N TRP A 55 9.30 9.01 -3.19
CA TRP A 55 8.50 8.14 -2.34
C TRP A 55 9.04 8.16 -0.90
N TYR A 56 8.39 7.46 0.02
CA TYR A 56 8.88 7.33 1.40
C TYR A 56 9.68 6.03 1.51
N SER A 57 11.02 6.16 1.50
CA SER A 57 11.93 5.02 1.61
C SER A 57 12.53 4.96 3.01
N PHE A 58 12.46 3.78 3.60
CA PHE A 58 13.08 3.43 4.87
C PHE A 58 14.23 2.49 4.56
N VAL A 59 15.45 3.02 4.57
CA VAL A 59 16.66 2.33 4.12
C VAL A 59 17.49 1.92 5.33
N PRO A 60 17.62 0.62 5.64
CA PRO A 60 18.53 0.14 6.67
C PRO A 60 20.00 0.47 6.35
N ASP A 61 20.84 0.62 7.37
CA ASP A 61 22.30 0.83 7.20
C ASP A 61 22.96 -0.37 6.50
N ASP A 62 22.44 -1.58 6.72
CA ASP A 62 22.90 -2.84 6.09
C ASP A 62 21.66 -3.63 5.61
N PRO A 63 21.10 -3.28 4.45
CA PRO A 63 19.86 -3.90 3.97
C PRO A 63 20.06 -5.34 3.55
N ALA A 64 19.05 -6.17 3.82
CA ALA A 64 18.91 -7.50 3.23
C ALA A 64 18.84 -7.42 1.69
N SER A 65 18.94 -8.55 1.00
CA SER A 65 18.80 -8.62 -0.45
C SER A 65 17.33 -8.58 -0.92
N THR A 66 16.39 -8.65 0.02
CA THR A 66 14.95 -8.54 -0.22
C THR A 66 14.43 -7.16 0.20
N GLY A 67 13.64 -6.53 -0.67
CA GLY A 67 12.96 -5.26 -0.42
C GLY A 67 11.43 -5.40 -0.42
N PHE A 68 10.76 -4.44 0.20
CA PHE A 68 9.30 -4.38 0.28
C PHE A 68 8.76 -3.08 -0.32
N VAL A 69 7.92 -3.22 -1.36
CA VAL A 69 7.18 -2.11 -1.96
C VAL A 69 5.74 -2.14 -1.45
N PHE A 70 5.29 -1.04 -0.88
CA PHE A 70 3.96 -0.93 -0.27
C PHE A 70 3.08 0.11 -0.96
N TYR A 71 1.88 -0.31 -1.34
CA TYR A 71 0.84 0.51 -1.95
C TYR A 71 -0.20 0.93 -0.91
N PRO A 72 -0.35 2.24 -0.64
CA PRO A 72 -1.35 2.75 0.30
C PRO A 72 -2.79 2.46 -0.09
N GLY A 73 -3.68 2.45 0.89
CA GLY A 73 -5.12 2.45 0.68
C GLY A 73 -5.61 3.69 -0.08
N ALA A 74 -6.79 3.56 -0.72
CA ALA A 74 -7.36 4.66 -1.48
C ALA A 74 -7.56 5.91 -0.62
N ARG A 75 -6.98 7.02 -1.06
CA ARG A 75 -7.13 8.33 -0.42
C ARG A 75 -6.65 8.37 1.04
N VAL A 76 -5.74 7.48 1.40
CA VAL A 76 -5.04 7.51 2.69
C VAL A 76 -3.69 8.21 2.49
N ASP A 77 -3.35 9.11 3.39
CA ASP A 77 -2.02 9.73 3.43
C ASP A 77 -0.95 8.64 3.57
N PRO A 78 -0.01 8.53 2.63
CA PRO A 78 1.03 7.49 2.66
C PRO A 78 1.82 7.45 3.96
N THR A 79 1.98 8.60 4.63
CA THR A 79 2.72 8.69 5.90
C THR A 79 2.03 7.96 7.05
N ALA A 80 0.74 7.65 6.91
CA ALA A 80 0.00 6.84 7.90
C ALA A 80 0.59 5.44 8.11
N TYR A 81 1.33 4.92 7.13
CA TYR A 81 1.98 3.61 7.19
C TYR A 81 3.46 3.69 7.62
N ALA A 82 3.99 4.90 7.81
CA ALA A 82 5.39 5.12 8.16
C ALA A 82 5.84 4.38 9.43
N PRO A 83 5.05 4.31 10.52
CA PRO A 83 5.46 3.57 11.72
C PRO A 83 5.74 2.09 11.44
N THR A 84 4.87 1.43 10.69
CA THR A 84 5.03 0.01 10.35
C THR A 84 6.17 -0.21 9.35
N ALA A 85 6.28 0.65 8.33
CA ALA A 85 7.37 0.60 7.35
C ALA A 85 8.75 0.79 8.02
N ARG A 86 8.83 1.72 8.98
CA ARG A 86 10.04 1.91 9.78
C ARG A 86 10.39 0.67 10.59
N GLY A 87 9.40 0.05 11.27
CA GLY A 87 9.63 -1.18 12.01
C GLY A 87 10.17 -2.31 11.14
N ILE A 88 9.64 -2.49 9.93
CA ILE A 88 10.17 -3.47 8.96
C ILE A 88 11.62 -3.13 8.57
N ALA A 89 11.94 -1.85 8.37
CA ALA A 89 13.29 -1.43 8.03
C ALA A 89 14.27 -1.58 9.20
N GLU A 90 13.84 -1.40 10.44
CA GLU A 90 14.67 -1.66 11.65
C GLU A 90 15.04 -3.14 11.77
N ASP A 91 14.24 -4.06 11.20
CA ASP A 91 14.56 -5.49 11.05
C ASP A 91 15.41 -5.81 9.80
N GLY A 92 15.87 -4.78 9.05
CA GLY A 92 16.87 -4.91 7.99
C GLY A 92 16.33 -4.96 6.56
N PHE A 93 15.01 -4.82 6.34
CA PHE A 93 14.43 -4.86 5.00
C PHE A 93 14.14 -3.46 4.46
N LEU A 94 14.75 -3.10 3.32
CA LEU A 94 14.35 -1.90 2.60
C LEU A 94 12.83 -1.87 2.42
N THR A 95 12.19 -0.80 2.89
CA THR A 95 10.73 -0.65 2.76
C THR A 95 10.40 0.67 2.09
N VAL A 96 9.60 0.62 1.03
CA VAL A 96 9.24 1.80 0.24
C VAL A 96 7.72 1.93 0.15
N ILE A 97 7.17 2.99 0.74
CA ILE A 97 5.75 3.36 0.57
C ILE A 97 5.65 4.25 -0.68
N VAL A 98 4.86 3.84 -1.65
CA VAL A 98 4.73 4.51 -2.94
C VAL A 98 3.49 5.40 -2.96
N PRO A 99 3.63 6.75 -2.94
CA PRO A 99 2.49 7.64 -3.11
C PRO A 99 1.85 7.44 -4.48
N MET A 100 0.53 7.25 -4.52
CA MET A 100 -0.20 6.99 -5.75
C MET A 100 -0.79 8.26 -6.34
N PRO A 101 -0.88 8.37 -7.68
CA PRO A 101 -1.52 9.53 -8.32
C PRO A 101 -2.92 9.76 -7.77
N PHE A 102 -3.18 10.96 -7.25
CA PHE A 102 -4.45 11.32 -6.59
C PHE A 102 -4.87 10.41 -5.43
N GLY A 103 -3.93 9.69 -4.81
CA GLY A 103 -4.22 8.71 -3.76
C GLY A 103 -4.98 7.48 -4.26
N ILE A 104 -4.84 7.10 -5.53
CA ILE A 104 -5.55 5.97 -6.15
C ILE A 104 -4.54 5.01 -6.77
N ALA A 105 -4.34 3.84 -6.16
CA ALA A 105 -3.36 2.85 -6.57
C ALA A 105 -3.57 2.35 -8.01
N ALA A 106 -4.82 2.21 -8.45
CA ALA A 106 -5.17 1.82 -9.83
C ALA A 106 -4.67 2.79 -10.92
N LEU A 107 -4.20 3.99 -10.55
CA LEU A 107 -3.61 4.95 -11.49
C LEU A 107 -2.07 4.89 -11.53
N GLY A 108 -1.46 3.99 -10.77
CA GLY A 108 -0.01 3.92 -10.63
C GLY A 108 0.49 2.54 -10.17
N SER A 109 -0.20 1.45 -10.52
CA SER A 109 0.20 0.08 -10.15
C SER A 109 1.61 -0.28 -10.62
N GLU A 110 2.03 0.25 -11.79
CA GLU A 110 3.37 0.05 -12.37
C GLU A 110 4.52 0.82 -11.67
N ARG A 111 4.22 1.60 -10.63
CA ARG A 111 5.26 2.41 -9.95
C ARG A 111 6.26 1.58 -9.15
N ALA A 112 5.99 0.31 -8.92
CA ALA A 112 6.98 -0.62 -8.36
C ALA A 112 8.23 -0.71 -9.24
N ASP A 113 8.12 -0.66 -10.58
CA ASP A 113 9.25 -0.67 -11.50
C ASP A 113 10.23 0.47 -11.22
N GLU A 114 9.71 1.69 -10.99
CA GLU A 114 10.53 2.86 -10.67
C GLU A 114 11.32 2.67 -9.36
N VAL A 115 10.71 1.98 -8.38
CA VAL A 115 11.37 1.66 -7.10
C VAL A 115 12.45 0.61 -7.31
N MET A 116 12.15 -0.47 -8.01
CA MET A 116 13.11 -1.55 -8.29
C MET A 116 14.32 -1.04 -9.07
N GLU A 117 14.10 -0.17 -10.06
CA GLU A 117 15.18 0.48 -10.82
C GLU A 117 16.07 1.38 -9.94
N ALA A 118 15.50 2.03 -8.92
CA ALA A 118 16.24 2.92 -8.01
C ALA A 118 17.12 2.17 -7.00
N TYR A 119 16.78 0.91 -6.70
CA TYR A 119 17.49 0.08 -5.72
C TYR A 119 18.11 -1.18 -6.33
N PRO A 120 19.09 -1.06 -7.25
CA PRO A 120 19.67 -2.19 -7.98
C PRO A 120 20.50 -3.14 -7.11
N GLY A 121 20.64 -2.88 -5.83
CA GLY A 121 21.28 -3.76 -4.84
C GLY A 121 20.30 -4.71 -4.15
N ILE A 122 19.00 -4.60 -4.43
CA ILE A 122 17.97 -5.51 -3.97
C ILE A 122 17.71 -6.55 -5.06
N ASP A 123 17.80 -7.80 -4.71
CA ASP A 123 17.71 -8.93 -5.65
C ASP A 123 16.30 -9.53 -5.70
N LYS A 124 15.52 -9.39 -4.60
CA LYS A 124 14.18 -9.97 -4.44
C LYS A 124 13.18 -8.92 -3.99
N TRP A 125 11.96 -9.03 -4.47
CA TRP A 125 10.95 -8.04 -4.19
C TRP A 125 9.64 -8.65 -3.68
N VAL A 126 9.23 -8.19 -2.50
CA VAL A 126 7.88 -8.38 -1.98
C VAL A 126 7.07 -7.14 -2.31
N ILE A 127 5.91 -7.34 -2.92
CA ILE A 127 4.94 -6.26 -3.20
C ILE A 127 3.75 -6.44 -2.26
N GLY A 128 3.23 -5.36 -1.75
CA GLY A 128 2.05 -5.44 -0.91
C GLY A 128 1.30 -4.13 -0.82
N GLY A 129 0.26 -4.13 -0.03
CA GLY A 129 -0.53 -2.92 0.17
C GLY A 129 -1.74 -3.12 1.03
N HIS A 130 -2.38 -2.00 1.34
CA HIS A 130 -3.60 -1.95 2.12
C HIS A 130 -4.81 -1.69 1.22
N SER A 131 -5.93 -2.43 1.45
CA SER A 131 -7.19 -2.17 0.74
C SER A 131 -7.00 -2.24 -0.78
N ILE A 132 -7.46 -1.26 -1.55
CA ILE A 132 -7.23 -1.19 -3.01
C ILE A 132 -5.73 -1.22 -3.37
N GLY A 133 -4.83 -0.74 -2.50
CA GLY A 133 -3.39 -0.86 -2.72
C GLY A 133 -2.93 -2.31 -2.76
N GLY A 134 -3.47 -3.16 -1.88
CA GLY A 134 -3.21 -4.60 -1.90
C GLY A 134 -3.80 -5.30 -3.11
N ALA A 135 -5.02 -4.94 -3.52
CA ALA A 135 -5.61 -5.46 -4.76
C ALA A 135 -4.75 -5.11 -5.99
N MET A 136 -4.23 -3.88 -6.06
CA MET A 136 -3.33 -3.46 -7.14
C MET A 136 -1.94 -4.13 -7.06
N ALA A 137 -1.49 -4.51 -5.87
CA ALA A 137 -0.28 -5.32 -5.72
C ALA A 137 -0.47 -6.73 -6.32
N VAL A 138 -1.66 -7.34 -6.16
CA VAL A 138 -1.98 -8.61 -6.82
C VAL A 138 -2.05 -8.43 -8.34
N GLN A 139 -2.74 -7.39 -8.83
CA GLN A 139 -2.80 -7.09 -10.26
C GLN A 139 -1.40 -6.91 -10.86
N TYR A 140 -0.54 -6.11 -10.22
CA TYR A 140 0.85 -5.96 -10.64
C TYR A 140 1.59 -7.30 -10.69
N THR A 141 1.37 -8.15 -9.68
CA THR A 141 2.00 -9.48 -9.62
C THR A 141 1.52 -10.39 -10.74
N ASP A 142 0.23 -10.39 -11.09
CA ASP A 142 -0.30 -11.21 -12.20
C ASP A 142 0.37 -10.87 -13.53
N ASP A 143 0.64 -9.58 -13.76
CA ASP A 143 1.38 -9.11 -14.95
C ASP A 143 2.90 -9.35 -14.87
N HIS A 144 3.48 -9.58 -13.66
CA HIS A 144 4.92 -9.59 -13.38
C HIS A 144 5.36 -10.76 -12.49
N THR A 145 4.82 -11.95 -12.72
CA THR A 145 5.12 -13.16 -11.91
C THR A 145 6.59 -13.60 -11.95
N ASP A 146 7.39 -13.07 -12.87
CA ASP A 146 8.80 -13.36 -13.04
C ASP A 146 9.74 -12.47 -12.24
N ILE A 147 9.24 -11.38 -11.64
CA ILE A 147 10.02 -10.42 -10.85
C ILE A 147 9.49 -10.21 -9.43
N VAL A 148 8.28 -10.69 -9.11
CA VAL A 148 7.73 -10.61 -7.76
C VAL A 148 8.00 -11.90 -7.01
N ASP A 149 8.69 -11.80 -5.87
CA ASP A 149 9.10 -12.94 -5.05
C ASP A 149 8.17 -13.19 -3.85
N GLY A 150 7.26 -12.26 -3.53
CA GLY A 150 6.29 -12.41 -2.44
C GLY A 150 5.21 -11.34 -2.42
N ILE A 151 4.08 -11.62 -1.76
CA ILE A 151 2.93 -10.71 -1.68
C ILE A 151 2.44 -10.56 -0.24
N ALA A 152 2.28 -9.30 0.23
CA ALA A 152 1.72 -8.99 1.54
C ALA A 152 0.45 -8.14 1.40
N LEU A 153 -0.71 -8.71 1.79
CA LEU A 153 -2.01 -8.05 1.71
C LEU A 153 -2.50 -7.66 3.11
N TRP A 154 -2.90 -6.39 3.28
CA TRP A 154 -3.47 -5.89 4.52
C TRP A 154 -4.91 -5.40 4.28
N GLY A 155 -5.90 -6.07 4.85
CA GLY A 155 -7.32 -5.76 4.62
C GLY A 155 -7.63 -5.65 3.13
N ALA A 156 -7.14 -6.59 2.32
CA ALA A 156 -7.19 -6.54 0.86
C ALA A 156 -7.43 -7.93 0.27
N TYR A 157 -8.06 -7.95 -0.89
CA TYR A 157 -8.32 -9.17 -1.64
C TYR A 157 -8.18 -8.94 -3.15
N PRO A 158 -7.86 -9.98 -3.95
CA PRO A 158 -7.72 -9.86 -5.41
C PRO A 158 -9.07 -9.62 -6.10
N SER A 159 -9.02 -8.97 -7.26
CA SER A 159 -10.11 -9.02 -8.21
C SER A 159 -10.19 -10.42 -8.86
N PRO A 160 -11.38 -10.91 -9.25
CA PRO A 160 -11.50 -12.17 -9.99
C PRO A 160 -10.77 -12.20 -11.35
N ASP A 161 -10.41 -11.02 -11.87
CA ASP A 161 -9.65 -10.90 -13.13
C ASP A 161 -8.13 -11.01 -12.89
N ASP A 162 -7.67 -10.89 -11.64
CA ASP A 162 -6.25 -10.92 -11.23
C ASP A 162 -5.99 -12.25 -10.49
N ASP A 163 -5.92 -13.36 -11.24
CA ASP A 163 -5.84 -14.74 -10.71
C ASP A 163 -4.39 -15.26 -10.73
N ILE A 164 -3.77 -15.29 -9.55
CA ILE A 164 -2.42 -15.79 -9.32
C ILE A 164 -2.38 -17.16 -8.63
N SER A 165 -3.51 -17.88 -8.60
CA SER A 165 -3.64 -19.19 -7.92
C SER A 165 -2.74 -20.29 -8.48
N ASP A 166 -2.35 -20.16 -9.76
CA ASP A 166 -1.45 -21.11 -10.42
C ASP A 166 0.05 -20.84 -10.11
N THR A 167 0.36 -19.77 -9.37
CA THR A 167 1.72 -19.45 -8.94
C THR A 167 2.10 -20.13 -7.63
N THR A 168 3.38 -20.11 -7.31
CA THR A 168 3.90 -20.55 -6.00
C THR A 168 4.52 -19.41 -5.21
N ILE A 169 4.17 -18.17 -5.55
CA ILE A 169 4.67 -16.96 -4.90
C ILE A 169 4.21 -16.97 -3.42
N PRO A 170 5.13 -16.93 -2.45
CA PRO A 170 4.77 -16.82 -1.05
C PRO A 170 3.85 -15.61 -0.81
N THR A 171 2.73 -15.84 -0.17
CA THR A 171 1.70 -14.81 0.03
C THR A 171 1.19 -14.83 1.46
N VAL A 172 1.05 -13.66 2.08
CA VAL A 172 0.37 -13.47 3.35
C VAL A 172 -0.80 -12.50 3.18
N SER A 173 -1.95 -12.87 3.73
CA SER A 173 -3.15 -12.01 3.79
C SER A 173 -3.50 -11.78 5.26
N VAL A 174 -3.36 -10.52 5.71
CA VAL A 174 -3.68 -10.08 7.07
C VAL A 174 -4.97 -9.27 7.03
N TYR A 175 -5.97 -9.62 7.82
CA TYR A 175 -7.27 -8.96 7.82
C TYR A 175 -7.87 -8.87 9.22
N GLY A 176 -8.70 -7.86 9.46
CA GLY A 176 -9.35 -7.65 10.74
C GLY A 176 -10.70 -8.39 10.85
N SER A 177 -11.01 -8.97 12.01
CA SER A 177 -12.32 -9.60 12.23
C SER A 177 -13.49 -8.61 12.25
N GLU A 178 -13.20 -7.33 12.53
CA GLU A 178 -14.16 -6.21 12.56
C GLU A 178 -14.03 -5.31 11.32
N ASP A 179 -13.33 -5.75 10.26
CA ASP A 179 -13.19 -4.98 9.02
C ASP A 179 -14.54 -4.85 8.31
N GLY A 180 -15.05 -3.61 8.24
CA GLY A 180 -16.32 -3.29 7.61
C GLY A 180 -16.22 -2.92 6.12
N LEU A 181 -15.00 -2.83 5.56
CA LEU A 181 -14.74 -2.40 4.19
C LEU A 181 -14.13 -3.49 3.32
N SER A 182 -13.39 -4.43 3.94
CA SER A 182 -12.90 -5.66 3.34
C SER A 182 -13.26 -6.81 4.27
N SER A 183 -14.50 -7.26 4.16
CA SER A 183 -15.08 -8.24 5.08
C SER A 183 -14.37 -9.59 5.04
N VAL A 184 -14.43 -10.35 6.13
CA VAL A 184 -13.92 -11.71 6.21
C VAL A 184 -14.52 -12.59 5.09
N GLU A 185 -15.82 -12.41 4.78
CA GLU A 185 -16.51 -13.14 3.71
C GLU A 185 -15.87 -12.85 2.32
N GLU A 186 -15.51 -11.59 2.03
CA GLU A 186 -14.85 -11.22 0.77
C GLU A 186 -13.43 -11.79 0.70
N ILE A 187 -12.68 -11.79 1.80
CA ILE A 187 -11.35 -12.42 1.89
C ILE A 187 -11.46 -13.93 1.62
N GLU A 188 -12.40 -14.61 2.26
CA GLU A 188 -12.63 -16.06 2.10
C GLU A 188 -13.08 -16.42 0.68
N ASP A 189 -14.02 -15.67 0.10
CA ASP A 189 -14.56 -15.90 -1.23
C ASP A 189 -13.51 -15.73 -2.33
N THR A 190 -12.56 -14.81 -2.14
CA THR A 190 -11.51 -14.49 -3.10
C THR A 190 -10.20 -15.26 -2.88
N ALA A 191 -10.08 -16.01 -1.78
CA ALA A 191 -8.92 -16.84 -1.49
C ALA A 191 -8.57 -17.83 -2.62
N GLN A 192 -9.56 -18.22 -3.42
CA GLN A 192 -9.38 -19.10 -4.57
C GLN A 192 -8.51 -18.51 -5.70
N TYR A 193 -8.35 -17.18 -5.75
CA TYR A 193 -7.51 -16.47 -6.73
C TYR A 193 -6.08 -16.23 -6.23
N LEU A 194 -5.77 -16.62 -4.98
CA LEU A 194 -4.44 -16.55 -4.39
C LEU A 194 -3.72 -17.90 -4.46
N PRO A 195 -2.38 -17.95 -4.37
CA PRO A 195 -1.63 -19.20 -4.34
C PRO A 195 -2.10 -20.13 -3.23
N GLN A 196 -2.10 -21.44 -3.49
CA GLN A 196 -2.59 -22.45 -2.53
C GLN A 196 -1.88 -22.43 -1.16
N GLY A 197 -0.66 -21.88 -1.11
CA GLY A 197 0.15 -21.75 0.10
C GLY A 197 -0.03 -20.43 0.84
N THR A 198 -1.00 -19.59 0.48
CA THR A 198 -1.26 -18.31 1.13
C THR A 198 -1.51 -18.49 2.63
N GLU A 199 -0.76 -17.75 3.45
CA GLU A 199 -0.99 -17.65 4.89
C GLU A 199 -2.06 -16.60 5.17
N PHE A 200 -3.12 -17.00 5.85
CA PHE A 200 -4.20 -16.11 6.27
C PHE A 200 -4.07 -15.81 7.76
N VAL A 201 -3.90 -14.55 8.11
CA VAL A 201 -3.74 -14.06 9.49
C VAL A 201 -4.93 -13.17 9.84
N GLU A 202 -5.88 -13.73 10.59
CA GLU A 202 -7.00 -12.96 11.15
C GLU A 202 -6.55 -12.21 12.39
N VAL A 203 -6.71 -10.89 12.39
CA VAL A 203 -6.46 -10.03 13.54
C VAL A 203 -7.78 -9.88 14.30
N GLU A 204 -7.95 -10.64 15.37
CA GLU A 204 -9.14 -10.60 16.21
C GLU A 204 -9.35 -9.21 16.81
N GLY A 205 -10.51 -8.61 16.57
CA GLY A 205 -10.84 -7.24 17.01
C GLY A 205 -10.20 -6.13 16.19
N GLY A 206 -9.47 -6.45 15.14
CA GLY A 206 -8.92 -5.48 14.18
C GLY A 206 -9.98 -5.02 13.17
N ASN A 207 -9.82 -3.81 12.62
CA ASN A 207 -10.68 -3.25 11.58
C ASN A 207 -9.88 -2.79 10.36
N HIS A 208 -10.54 -2.22 9.34
CA HIS A 208 -9.88 -1.75 8.13
C HIS A 208 -8.92 -0.60 8.38
N THR A 209 -9.36 0.40 9.12
CA THR A 209 -8.61 1.65 9.35
C THR A 209 -7.29 1.41 10.09
N ASN A 210 -7.25 0.49 11.04
CA ASN A 210 -6.12 0.33 11.95
C ASN A 210 -4.87 -0.31 11.31
N PHE A 211 -4.88 -0.66 10.02
CA PHE A 211 -3.68 -1.02 9.28
C PHE A 211 -2.73 0.16 9.05
N GLY A 212 -3.21 1.41 9.24
CA GLY A 212 -2.38 2.60 9.25
C GLY A 212 -2.75 3.52 10.42
N LEU A 213 -1.94 4.53 10.65
CA LEU A 213 -2.16 5.53 11.69
C LEU A 213 -2.88 6.75 11.08
N TYR A 214 -4.20 6.66 10.84
CA TYR A 214 -5.01 7.72 10.23
C TYR A 214 -6.43 7.77 10.81
N GLU A 215 -7.21 8.77 10.39
CA GLU A 215 -8.60 8.96 10.86
C GLU A 215 -9.50 7.82 10.36
N THR A 216 -10.44 7.39 11.21
CA THR A 216 -11.38 6.30 10.89
C THR A 216 -12.17 6.58 9.61
N GLN A 217 -12.23 5.59 8.73
CA GLN A 217 -13.00 5.66 7.49
C GLN A 217 -14.49 5.40 7.73
N ASP A 218 -15.34 6.14 7.00
CA ASP A 218 -16.78 5.93 7.04
C ASP A 218 -17.13 4.53 6.50
N GLY A 219 -17.95 3.81 7.26
CA GLY A 219 -18.40 2.47 6.92
C GLY A 219 -17.53 1.34 7.48
N ASP A 220 -16.40 1.67 8.09
CA ASP A 220 -15.56 0.68 8.77
C ASP A 220 -16.18 0.16 10.06
N GLY A 221 -15.80 -1.03 10.48
CA GLY A 221 -16.18 -1.61 11.76
C GLY A 221 -15.47 -0.95 12.94
N VAL A 222 -15.94 -1.25 14.15
CA VAL A 222 -15.36 -0.71 15.38
C VAL A 222 -14.34 -1.68 15.94
N ALA A 223 -13.06 -1.32 15.83
CA ALA A 223 -12.00 -2.13 16.42
C ALA A 223 -12.14 -2.28 17.93
N THR A 224 -11.81 -3.44 18.45
CA THR A 224 -11.80 -3.76 19.90
C THR A 224 -10.38 -3.85 20.47
N ILE A 225 -9.36 -3.75 19.59
CA ILE A 225 -7.94 -3.65 19.95
C ILE A 225 -7.38 -2.29 19.52
N PRO A 226 -6.29 -1.81 20.15
CA PRO A 226 -5.65 -0.57 19.72
C PRO A 226 -4.94 -0.72 18.36
N PRO A 227 -4.80 0.39 17.59
CA PRO A 227 -4.16 0.36 16.28
C PRO A 227 -2.74 -0.24 16.30
N GLU A 228 -1.97 0.05 17.34
CA GLU A 228 -0.58 -0.41 17.48
C GLU A 228 -0.49 -1.94 17.58
N GLU A 229 -1.49 -2.58 18.18
CA GLU A 229 -1.54 -4.04 18.29
C GLU A 229 -1.83 -4.68 16.93
N GLN A 230 -2.76 -4.12 16.16
CA GLN A 230 -3.06 -4.58 14.80
C GLN A 230 -1.86 -4.37 13.87
N GLN A 231 -1.25 -3.18 13.90
CA GLN A 231 -0.08 -2.85 13.09
C GLN A 231 1.10 -3.77 13.41
N LEU A 232 1.32 -4.11 14.70
CA LEU A 232 2.35 -5.06 15.09
C LEU A 232 2.10 -6.46 14.53
N GLN A 233 0.85 -6.93 14.50
CA GLN A 233 0.51 -8.22 13.91
C GLN A 233 0.72 -8.23 12.39
N ALA A 234 0.30 -7.16 11.68
CA ALA A 234 0.53 -7.01 10.25
C ALA A 234 2.03 -6.94 9.92
N MET A 235 2.80 -6.17 10.69
CA MET A 235 4.25 -6.09 10.57
C MET A 235 4.91 -7.46 10.78
N THR A 236 4.53 -8.17 11.84
CA THR A 236 5.11 -9.48 12.17
C THR A 236 4.86 -10.51 11.06
N ALA A 237 3.66 -10.55 10.53
CA ALA A 237 3.31 -11.46 9.43
C ALA A 237 4.08 -11.09 8.14
N THR A 238 4.24 -9.80 7.87
CA THR A 238 5.01 -9.31 6.71
C THR A 238 6.50 -9.64 6.87
N LEU A 239 7.08 -9.47 8.06
CA LEU A 239 8.47 -9.83 8.34
C LEU A 239 8.71 -11.34 8.14
N ALA A 240 7.81 -12.19 8.61
CA ALA A 240 7.92 -13.64 8.40
C ALA A 240 7.92 -14.02 6.90
N LEU A 241 7.12 -13.32 6.09
CA LEU A 241 7.15 -13.46 4.63
C LEU A 241 8.49 -13.00 4.05
N LEU A 242 8.98 -11.80 4.43
CA LEU A 242 10.25 -11.25 3.96
C LEU A 242 11.42 -12.17 4.29
N GLU A 243 11.48 -12.72 5.50
CA GLU A 243 12.48 -13.71 5.92
C GLU A 243 12.38 -15.00 5.10
N THR A 244 11.17 -15.46 4.78
CA THR A 244 10.95 -16.63 3.91
C THR A 244 11.48 -16.38 2.51
N VAL A 245 11.19 -15.22 1.92
CA VAL A 245 11.68 -14.83 0.59
C VAL A 245 13.19 -14.66 0.61
N GLU A 246 13.78 -14.01 1.62
CA GLU A 246 15.23 -13.85 1.75
C GLU A 246 15.96 -15.19 1.79
N GLY A 247 15.39 -16.20 2.46
CA GLY A 247 15.98 -17.53 2.64
C GLY A 247 15.92 -18.45 1.43
N THR A 248 15.19 -18.07 0.34
CA THR A 248 15.06 -18.87 -0.89
C THR A 248 16.14 -18.52 -1.90
#